data_f16575dd638e2ea5ff853d68aafb1fd8
#
_entry.id   f16575dd638e2ea5ff853d68aafb1fd8
#
_cell.length_a   1.000
_cell.length_b   1.000
_cell.length_c   1.000
_cell.angle_alpha   90.00
_cell.angle_beta   90.00
_cell.angle_gamma   90.00
#
_symmetry.space_group_name_H-M   'P 1'
#
loop_
_entity.id
_entity.type
_entity.pdbx_description
1 polymer ?
#
loop_
_entity_poly.entity_id
_entity_poly.type
_entity_poly.pdbx_seq_one_letter_code
_entity_poly.pdbx_strand_id
1 'polypeptide(L)'
;MSQLASLFVKQAPAAVTPKALPIRTNNFPLPLPPAPSHPRPMDQPDQLRELFRMQKSLNERIGVHTDGMTDEQKTEWVLNYSRAMTQEIAELTDSVPWKWWAKYQKLDEQNARVEVVDLFHFLISLAQVLGMSADDVFEAYMKKNEVNFQRQDSGYTEKDENDSKHI
;
A
#
# COMPACT_ATOMS: atom_id res chain seq x y z
N MET A 1 35.60 -22.98 -27.27
CA MET A 1 34.11 -23.01 -27.32
C MET A 1 33.65 -24.31 -26.67
N SER A 2 32.64 -24.23 -25.85
CA SER A 2 31.88 -25.39 -25.29
C SER A 2 32.53 -26.20 -24.16
N GLN A 3 32.42 -25.66 -22.93
CA GLN A 3 32.40 -26.49 -21.70
C GLN A 3 31.63 -25.87 -20.53
N LEU A 4 30.84 -24.82 -20.75
CA LEU A 4 30.06 -24.17 -19.70
C LEU A 4 28.55 -24.44 -19.74
N ALA A 5 28.08 -25.25 -20.70
CA ALA A 5 26.65 -25.55 -20.85
C ALA A 5 26.17 -26.84 -20.16
N SER A 6 27.07 -27.61 -19.50
CA SER A 6 26.74 -28.95 -18.95
C SER A 6 26.55 -29.00 -17.44
N LEU A 7 26.56 -27.86 -16.75
CA LEU A 7 26.50 -27.85 -15.26
C LEU A 7 25.15 -27.43 -14.68
N PHE A 8 24.14 -27.12 -15.51
CA PHE A 8 22.82 -26.64 -15.05
C PHE A 8 21.66 -27.62 -15.24
N VAL A 9 21.94 -28.88 -15.62
CA VAL A 9 20.90 -29.92 -15.70
C VAL A 9 21.20 -31.00 -14.69
N LYS A 10 21.02 -30.69 -13.40
CA LYS A 10 20.83 -31.72 -12.38
C LYS A 10 19.86 -31.23 -11.31
N GLN A 11 18.70 -31.90 -11.35
CA GLN A 11 17.70 -32.01 -10.29
C GLN A 11 17.00 -30.70 -9.91
N ALA A 12 15.90 -30.41 -10.65
CA ALA A 12 14.80 -29.71 -10.03
C ALA A 12 14.35 -30.49 -8.79
N PRO A 13 14.33 -29.90 -7.59
CA PRO A 13 13.71 -30.52 -6.44
C PRO A 13 12.26 -30.84 -6.80
N ALA A 14 11.79 -32.02 -6.44
CA ALA A 14 10.40 -32.42 -6.60
C ALA A 14 9.50 -31.26 -6.13
N ALA A 15 8.54 -30.90 -6.96
CA ALA A 15 7.58 -29.86 -6.65
C ALA A 15 6.95 -30.18 -5.29
N VAL A 16 7.35 -29.42 -4.27
CA VAL A 16 6.64 -29.41 -2.99
C VAL A 16 5.32 -28.72 -3.32
N THR A 17 4.29 -29.51 -3.56
CA THR A 17 2.92 -29.03 -3.61
C THR A 17 2.69 -28.26 -2.30
N PRO A 18 2.40 -26.96 -2.34
CA PRO A 18 2.05 -26.25 -1.13
C PRO A 18 0.85 -26.97 -0.54
N LYS A 19 1.02 -27.50 0.66
CA LYS A 19 -0.07 -28.09 1.43
C LYS A 19 -1.06 -26.96 1.63
N ALA A 20 -2.19 -27.05 0.93
CA ALA A 20 -3.26 -26.07 1.07
C ALA A 20 -3.60 -25.99 2.55
N LEU A 21 -3.32 -24.86 3.16
CA LEU A 21 -3.81 -24.57 4.50
C LEU A 21 -5.33 -24.69 4.42
N PRO A 22 -5.99 -25.36 5.36
CA PRO A 22 -7.44 -25.45 5.36
C PRO A 22 -7.97 -24.01 5.40
N ILE A 23 -8.73 -23.65 4.35
CA ILE A 23 -9.52 -22.44 4.35
C ILE A 23 -10.48 -22.59 5.53
N ARG A 24 -10.16 -21.93 6.65
CA ARG A 24 -11.15 -21.77 7.72
C ARG A 24 -12.26 -20.90 7.15
N THR A 25 -13.30 -21.53 6.69
CA THR A 25 -14.59 -20.85 6.46
C THR A 25 -15.16 -20.47 7.82
N ASN A 26 -14.60 -19.45 8.45
CA ASN A 26 -15.27 -18.78 9.54
C ASN A 26 -16.33 -17.89 8.90
N ASN A 27 -17.51 -18.44 8.66
CA ASN A 27 -18.73 -17.73 8.32
C ASN A 27 -19.25 -16.93 9.54
N PHE A 28 -18.39 -16.14 10.16
CA PHE A 28 -18.83 -15.08 11.05
C PHE A 28 -18.57 -13.77 10.30
N PRO A 29 -19.65 -13.03 9.91
CA PRO A 29 -19.46 -11.64 9.56
C PRO A 29 -18.79 -10.99 10.77
N LEU A 30 -17.54 -10.50 10.58
CA LEU A 30 -16.93 -9.69 11.61
C LEU A 30 -17.85 -8.48 11.80
N PRO A 31 -18.43 -8.30 12.99
CA PRO A 31 -19.22 -7.11 13.24
C PRO A 31 -18.33 -5.91 12.93
N LEU A 32 -18.86 -4.94 12.19
CA LEU A 32 -18.22 -3.65 12.04
C LEU A 32 -17.74 -3.20 13.41
N PRO A 33 -16.51 -2.76 13.57
CA PRO A 33 -16.05 -2.23 14.84
C PRO A 33 -17.08 -1.19 15.28
N PRO A 34 -17.54 -1.23 16.54
CA PRO A 34 -18.51 -0.26 17.04
C PRO A 34 -17.95 1.14 16.74
N ALA A 35 -18.79 2.03 16.25
CA ALA A 35 -18.43 3.44 16.13
C ALA A 35 -17.79 3.87 17.46
N PRO A 36 -16.67 4.62 17.43
CA PRO A 36 -15.96 4.99 18.64
C PRO A 36 -16.94 5.57 19.64
N SER A 37 -17.07 4.94 20.78
CA SER A 37 -18.07 5.23 21.82
C SER A 37 -17.88 6.57 22.52
N HIS A 38 -16.83 7.31 22.12
CA HIS A 38 -16.56 8.65 22.62
C HIS A 38 -16.46 9.61 21.45
N PRO A 39 -17.27 10.71 21.43
CA PRO A 39 -17.00 11.80 20.53
C PRO A 39 -15.55 12.26 20.80
N ARG A 40 -14.73 12.36 19.75
CA ARG A 40 -13.42 12.96 19.90
C ARG A 40 -13.57 14.32 20.60
N PRO A 41 -12.75 14.62 21.61
CA PRO A 41 -12.73 15.98 22.15
C PRO A 41 -12.57 16.94 21.00
N MET A 42 -13.38 17.98 20.92
CA MET A 42 -13.39 18.97 19.82
C MET A 42 -12.05 19.69 19.62
N ASP A 43 -11.11 19.52 20.57
CA ASP A 43 -9.78 20.14 20.59
C ASP A 43 -8.64 19.25 20.04
N GLN A 44 -8.91 18.00 19.65
CA GLN A 44 -7.86 17.19 19.02
C GLN A 44 -7.84 17.42 17.51
N PRO A 45 -6.68 17.83 16.95
CA PRO A 45 -6.56 17.99 15.51
C PRO A 45 -6.89 16.67 14.81
N ASP A 46 -7.61 16.75 13.70
CA ASP A 46 -7.83 15.60 12.84
C ASP A 46 -6.47 15.12 12.30
N GLN A 47 -6.05 13.92 12.71
CA GLN A 47 -4.72 13.41 12.43
C GLN A 47 -4.45 13.30 10.93
N LEU A 48 -5.44 12.90 10.13
CA LEU A 48 -5.25 12.81 8.68
C LEU A 48 -5.03 14.18 8.05
N ARG A 49 -5.85 15.17 8.41
CA ARG A 49 -5.68 16.56 7.95
C ARG A 49 -4.33 17.12 8.38
N GLU A 50 -3.87 16.81 9.58
CA GLU A 50 -2.56 17.25 10.06
C GLU A 50 -1.42 16.62 9.26
N LEU A 51 -1.47 15.32 8.94
CA LEU A 51 -0.50 14.65 8.08
C LEU A 51 -0.46 15.30 6.69
N PHE A 52 -1.62 15.58 6.10
CA PHE A 52 -1.70 16.27 4.80
C PHE A 52 -1.09 17.68 4.86
N ARG A 53 -1.37 18.43 5.91
CA ARG A 53 -0.82 19.78 6.12
C ARG A 53 0.70 19.75 6.25
N MET A 54 1.24 18.84 7.05
CA MET A 54 2.68 18.69 7.27
C MET A 54 3.39 18.25 5.98
N GLN A 55 2.82 17.29 5.26
CA GLN A 55 3.38 16.83 4.00
C GLN A 55 3.39 17.94 2.93
N LYS A 56 2.31 18.72 2.83
CA LYS A 56 2.28 19.88 1.92
C LYS A 56 3.42 20.85 2.23
N SER A 57 3.61 21.18 3.51
CA SER A 57 4.69 22.07 3.94
C SER A 57 6.08 21.52 3.61
N LEU A 58 6.28 20.19 3.74
CA LEU A 58 7.53 19.55 3.36
C LEU A 58 7.74 19.60 1.84
N ASN A 59 6.72 19.28 1.06
CA ASN A 59 6.77 19.33 -0.40
C ASN A 59 7.13 20.73 -0.90
N GLU A 60 6.48 21.78 -0.38
CA GLU A 60 6.78 23.19 -0.71
C GLU A 60 8.22 23.55 -0.38
N ARG A 61 8.75 23.09 0.76
CA ARG A 61 10.14 23.35 1.18
C ARG A 61 11.17 22.74 0.22
N ILE A 62 10.85 21.62 -0.41
CA ILE A 62 11.71 20.97 -1.41
C ILE A 62 11.41 21.41 -2.85
N GLY A 63 10.54 22.42 -3.03
CA GLY A 63 10.21 22.99 -4.33
C GLY A 63 9.10 22.27 -5.09
N VAL A 64 8.34 21.39 -4.44
CA VAL A 64 7.20 20.68 -5.04
C VAL A 64 5.91 21.39 -4.64
N HIS A 65 5.34 22.15 -5.57
CA HIS A 65 4.10 22.87 -5.39
C HIS A 65 2.96 22.12 -6.06
N THR A 66 2.07 21.51 -5.26
CA THR A 66 1.00 20.64 -5.78
C THR A 66 -0.23 21.40 -6.25
N ASP A 67 -0.40 22.67 -5.82
CA ASP A 67 -1.53 23.50 -6.20
C ASP A 67 -1.38 24.00 -7.65
N GLY A 68 -2.43 23.85 -8.45
CA GLY A 68 -2.47 24.40 -9.81
C GLY A 68 -1.54 23.70 -10.82
N MET A 69 -1.12 22.48 -10.56
CA MET A 69 -0.34 21.69 -11.50
C MET A 69 -1.09 21.46 -12.82
N THR A 70 -0.37 21.58 -13.95
CA THR A 70 -0.88 21.14 -15.25
C THR A 70 -0.95 19.62 -15.32
N ASP A 71 -1.64 19.07 -16.32
CA ASP A 71 -1.74 17.62 -16.48
C ASP A 71 -0.37 16.97 -16.78
N GLU A 72 0.52 17.68 -17.47
CA GLU A 72 1.89 17.24 -17.71
C GLU A 72 2.67 17.16 -16.40
N GLN A 73 2.57 18.17 -15.54
CA GLN A 73 3.22 18.20 -14.23
C GLN A 73 2.66 17.10 -13.31
N LYS A 74 1.34 16.91 -13.30
CA LYS A 74 0.72 15.79 -12.56
C LYS A 74 1.24 14.45 -13.03
N THR A 75 1.32 14.24 -14.36
CA THR A 75 1.85 13.01 -14.95
C THR A 75 3.29 12.76 -14.51
N GLU A 76 4.14 13.79 -14.56
CA GLU A 76 5.53 13.69 -14.11
C GLU A 76 5.61 13.30 -12.62
N TRP A 77 4.87 13.99 -11.76
CA TRP A 77 4.91 13.72 -10.32
C TRP A 77 4.26 12.40 -9.93
N VAL A 78 3.21 11.97 -10.62
CA VAL A 78 2.65 10.61 -10.44
C VAL A 78 3.72 9.56 -10.72
N LEU A 79 4.48 9.71 -11.82
CA LEU A 79 5.58 8.79 -12.14
C LEU A 79 6.71 8.86 -11.11
N ASN A 80 7.10 10.06 -10.66
CA ASN A 80 8.18 10.25 -9.71
C ASN A 80 7.84 9.61 -8.35
N TYR A 81 6.66 9.89 -7.80
CA TYR A 81 6.22 9.30 -6.54
C TYR A 81 5.95 7.79 -6.65
N SER A 82 5.45 7.31 -7.79
CA SER A 82 5.30 5.87 -8.02
C SER A 82 6.64 5.14 -8.01
N ARG A 83 7.69 5.74 -8.59
CA ARG A 83 9.07 5.20 -8.55
C ARG A 83 9.64 5.23 -7.14
N ALA A 84 9.45 6.35 -6.41
CA ALA A 84 9.89 6.44 -5.02
C ALA A 84 9.22 5.35 -4.17
N MET A 85 7.90 5.21 -4.22
CA MET A 85 7.19 4.15 -3.49
C MET A 85 7.68 2.74 -3.89
N THR A 86 8.05 2.53 -5.16
CA THR A 86 8.62 1.24 -5.60
C THR A 86 9.94 0.96 -4.90
N GLN A 87 10.77 1.98 -4.66
CA GLN A 87 12.03 1.87 -3.92
C GLN A 87 11.76 1.54 -2.45
N GLU A 88 10.85 2.25 -1.78
CA GLU A 88 10.49 1.97 -0.38
C GLU A 88 9.89 0.56 -0.21
N ILE A 89 9.10 0.09 -1.20
CA ILE A 89 8.61 -1.30 -1.20
C ILE A 89 9.76 -2.31 -1.29
N ALA A 90 10.82 -2.00 -2.06
CA ALA A 90 11.99 -2.87 -2.13
C ALA A 90 12.75 -2.88 -0.79
N GLU A 91 12.91 -1.75 -0.14
CA GLU A 91 13.56 -1.60 1.17
C GLU A 91 12.74 -2.28 2.27
N LEU A 92 11.41 -2.12 2.26
CA LEU A 92 10.50 -2.86 3.12
C LEU A 92 10.63 -4.39 2.90
N THR A 93 10.76 -4.83 1.65
CA THR A 93 10.97 -6.24 1.32
C THR A 93 12.30 -6.74 1.89
N ASP A 94 13.36 -5.94 1.82
CA ASP A 94 14.67 -6.31 2.37
C ASP A 94 14.70 -6.34 3.91
N SER A 95 13.73 -5.73 4.56
CA SER A 95 13.53 -5.80 6.01
C SER A 95 13.04 -7.17 6.51
N VAL A 96 12.64 -8.06 5.61
CA VAL A 96 12.14 -9.41 5.94
C VAL A 96 13.00 -10.49 5.27
N PRO A 97 13.03 -11.73 5.80
CA PRO A 97 13.80 -12.83 5.20
C PRO A 97 13.12 -13.38 3.94
N TRP A 98 13.08 -12.60 2.85
CA TRP A 98 12.43 -12.97 1.59
C TRP A 98 13.29 -13.87 0.69
N LYS A 99 14.64 -13.87 0.90
CA LYS A 99 15.58 -14.70 0.11
C LYS A 99 15.54 -16.12 0.63
N TRP A 100 14.67 -16.97 0.08
CA TRP A 100 14.49 -18.37 0.53
C TRP A 100 15.77 -19.21 0.48
N TRP A 101 16.79 -18.78 -0.26
CA TRP A 101 18.11 -19.43 -0.34
C TRP A 101 19.09 -18.93 0.73
N ALA A 102 18.80 -17.84 1.42
CA ALA A 102 19.68 -17.22 2.39
C ALA A 102 19.26 -17.59 3.83
N LYS A 103 20.21 -18.07 4.63
CA LYS A 103 19.96 -18.47 6.02
C LYS A 103 20.33 -17.41 7.05
N TYR A 104 20.86 -16.28 6.61
CA TYR A 104 21.39 -15.21 7.47
C TYR A 104 20.42 -14.04 7.65
N GLN A 105 19.37 -13.98 6.86
CA GLN A 105 18.39 -12.90 6.97
C GLN A 105 17.50 -13.08 8.20
N LYS A 106 17.19 -11.97 8.86
CA LYS A 106 16.27 -11.89 9.98
C LYS A 106 15.27 -10.76 9.70
N LEU A 107 14.12 -10.82 10.37
CA LEU A 107 13.18 -9.70 10.38
C LEU A 107 13.84 -8.50 11.09
N ASP A 108 13.94 -7.39 10.37
CA ASP A 108 14.23 -6.07 10.93
C ASP A 108 12.92 -5.27 11.05
N GLU A 109 12.24 -5.50 12.18
CA GLU A 109 10.93 -4.89 12.41
C GLU A 109 11.03 -3.36 12.51
N GLN A 110 12.14 -2.83 13.04
CA GLN A 110 12.33 -1.40 13.16
C GLN A 110 12.46 -0.74 11.79
N ASN A 111 13.29 -1.30 10.90
CA ASN A 111 13.41 -0.80 9.54
C ASN A 111 12.08 -0.94 8.78
N ALA A 112 11.40 -2.09 8.88
CA ALA A 112 10.10 -2.28 8.25
C ALA A 112 9.07 -1.21 8.65
N ARG A 113 9.09 -0.75 9.91
CA ARG A 113 8.22 0.35 10.37
C ARG A 113 8.59 1.69 9.76
N VAL A 114 9.87 1.95 9.56
CA VAL A 114 10.34 3.18 8.89
C VAL A 114 9.82 3.19 7.45
N GLU A 115 10.06 2.11 6.69
CA GLU A 115 9.65 2.02 5.29
C GLU A 115 8.12 2.17 5.10
N VAL A 116 7.33 1.66 6.03
CA VAL A 116 5.88 1.89 6.02
C VAL A 116 5.55 3.38 6.18
N VAL A 117 6.27 4.11 7.03
CA VAL A 117 6.05 5.57 7.21
C VAL A 117 6.49 6.34 5.96
N ASP A 118 7.59 5.94 5.31
CA ASP A 118 8.06 6.59 4.10
C ASP A 118 7.09 6.38 2.92
N LEU A 119 6.50 5.20 2.82
CA LEU A 119 5.37 4.95 1.89
C LEU A 119 4.19 5.89 2.14
N PHE A 120 3.86 6.20 3.40
CA PHE A 120 2.81 7.17 3.73
C PHE A 120 3.17 8.59 3.29
N HIS A 121 4.42 9.03 3.43
CA HIS A 121 4.87 10.33 2.94
C HIS A 121 4.64 10.48 1.43
N PHE A 122 5.05 9.48 0.64
CA PHE A 122 4.87 9.50 -0.80
C PHE A 122 3.41 9.34 -1.22
N LEU A 123 2.63 8.52 -0.51
CA LEU A 123 1.21 8.32 -0.80
C LEU A 123 0.40 9.60 -0.58
N ILE A 124 0.65 10.34 0.52
CA ILE A 124 0.01 11.63 0.78
C ILE A 124 0.42 12.66 -0.27
N SER A 125 1.70 12.71 -0.64
CA SER A 125 2.19 13.60 -1.70
C SER A 125 1.51 13.30 -3.04
N LEU A 126 1.35 12.03 -3.38
CA LEU A 126 0.66 11.60 -4.59
C LEU A 126 -0.83 11.99 -4.58
N ALA A 127 -1.51 11.84 -3.44
CA ALA A 127 -2.88 12.30 -3.28
C ALA A 127 -3.01 13.82 -3.54
N GLN A 128 -2.07 14.61 -2.99
CA GLN A 128 -2.02 16.07 -3.21
C GLN A 128 -1.76 16.44 -4.68
N VAL A 129 -0.88 15.72 -5.38
CA VAL A 129 -0.65 15.89 -6.83
C VAL A 129 -1.93 15.65 -7.63
N LEU A 130 -2.72 14.66 -7.22
CA LEU A 130 -4.01 14.35 -7.83
C LEU A 130 -5.13 15.31 -7.39
N GLY A 131 -4.82 16.30 -6.56
CA GLY A 131 -5.77 17.31 -6.08
C GLY A 131 -6.70 16.82 -4.97
N MET A 132 -6.38 15.68 -4.34
CA MET A 132 -7.18 15.14 -3.24
C MET A 132 -6.80 15.79 -1.91
N SER A 133 -7.80 16.22 -1.17
CA SER A 133 -7.68 16.62 0.23
C SER A 133 -7.69 15.40 1.17
N ALA A 134 -7.43 15.63 2.45
CA ALA A 134 -7.57 14.58 3.47
C ALA A 134 -9.02 14.04 3.54
N ASP A 135 -10.01 14.93 3.35
CA ASP A 135 -11.42 14.54 3.38
C ASP A 135 -11.78 13.70 2.15
N ASP A 136 -11.30 14.08 0.95
CA ASP A 136 -11.53 13.31 -0.28
C ASP A 136 -10.95 11.89 -0.14
N VAL A 137 -9.74 11.76 0.40
CA VAL A 137 -9.11 10.45 0.63
C VAL A 137 -9.91 9.64 1.65
N PHE A 138 -10.36 10.27 2.75
CA PHE A 138 -11.16 9.60 3.77
C PHE A 138 -12.48 9.10 3.19
N GLU A 139 -13.22 9.95 2.48
CA GLU A 139 -14.52 9.58 1.90
C GLU A 139 -14.37 8.48 0.84
N ALA A 140 -13.39 8.61 -0.05
CA ALA A 140 -13.09 7.59 -1.06
C ALA A 140 -12.71 6.24 -0.42
N TYR A 141 -11.89 6.28 0.64
CA TYR A 141 -11.52 5.08 1.39
C TYR A 141 -12.73 4.41 2.02
N MET A 142 -13.61 5.18 2.66
CA MET A 142 -14.82 4.62 3.31
C MET A 142 -15.74 3.98 2.28
N LYS A 143 -16.00 4.63 1.15
CA LYS A 143 -16.81 4.06 0.05
C LYS A 143 -16.18 2.78 -0.49
N LYS A 144 -14.87 2.79 -0.76
CA LYS A 144 -14.17 1.60 -1.27
C LYS A 144 -14.17 0.46 -0.26
N ASN A 145 -14.05 0.78 1.02
CA ASN A 145 -14.08 -0.21 2.09
C ASN A 145 -15.45 -0.91 2.18
N GLU A 146 -16.54 -0.15 2.07
CA GLU A 146 -17.90 -0.71 2.03
C GLU A 146 -18.06 -1.69 0.86
N VAL A 147 -17.62 -1.31 -0.35
CA VAL A 147 -17.62 -2.19 -1.52
C VAL A 147 -16.80 -3.46 -1.26
N ASN A 148 -15.65 -3.34 -0.61
CA ASN A 148 -14.81 -4.49 -0.29
C ASN A 148 -15.49 -5.45 0.70
N PHE A 149 -16.21 -4.94 1.71
CA PHE A 149 -16.99 -5.77 2.61
C PHE A 149 -18.11 -6.50 1.86
N GLN A 150 -18.90 -5.80 1.05
CA GLN A 150 -19.96 -6.40 0.25
C GLN A 150 -19.44 -7.53 -0.66
N ARG A 151 -18.26 -7.35 -1.24
CA ARG A 151 -17.59 -8.38 -2.06
C ARG A 151 -17.22 -9.62 -1.25
N GLN A 152 -16.70 -9.44 -0.05
CA GLN A 152 -16.36 -10.57 0.82
C GLN A 152 -17.63 -11.34 1.24
N ASP A 153 -18.69 -10.63 1.58
CA ASP A 153 -19.96 -11.22 2.01
C ASP A 153 -20.68 -11.95 0.85
N SER A 154 -20.57 -11.45 -0.38
CA SER A 154 -21.21 -12.05 -1.58
C SER A 154 -20.41 -13.19 -2.21
N GLY A 155 -19.20 -13.50 -1.72
CA GLY A 155 -18.35 -14.52 -2.32
C GLY A 155 -17.82 -14.12 -3.70
N TYR A 156 -17.44 -12.87 -3.87
CA TYR A 156 -16.92 -12.27 -5.10
C TYR A 156 -15.81 -13.12 -5.76
N THR A 157 -16.05 -13.57 -6.97
CA THR A 157 -15.13 -14.45 -7.73
C THR A 157 -14.59 -13.79 -9.01
N GLU A 158 -15.21 -12.70 -9.47
CA GLU A 158 -14.82 -12.01 -10.69
C GLU A 158 -14.70 -10.50 -10.47
N LYS A 159 -13.78 -9.86 -11.19
CA LYS A 159 -13.58 -8.41 -11.12
C LYS A 159 -14.68 -7.70 -11.91
N ASP A 160 -15.36 -6.74 -11.27
CA ASP A 160 -16.35 -5.89 -11.92
C ASP A 160 -15.66 -4.92 -12.91
N GLU A 161 -16.19 -4.79 -14.13
CA GLU A 161 -15.72 -3.82 -15.13
C GLU A 161 -15.80 -2.36 -14.65
N ASN A 162 -16.68 -2.08 -13.70
CA ASN A 162 -16.85 -0.75 -13.09
C ASN A 162 -16.01 -0.55 -11.82
N ASP A 163 -15.07 -1.42 -11.51
CA ASP A 163 -14.30 -1.41 -10.27
C ASP A 163 -13.57 -0.09 -10.00
N SER A 164 -13.18 0.65 -11.05
CA SER A 164 -12.55 1.97 -10.96
C SER A 164 -13.53 3.13 -10.70
N LYS A 165 -14.85 2.89 -10.71
CA LYS A 165 -15.89 3.93 -10.58
C LYS A 165 -16.52 4.00 -9.18
N HIS A 166 -15.97 3.27 -8.21
CA HIS A 166 -16.53 3.21 -6.85
C HIS A 166 -16.06 4.34 -5.91
N ILE A 167 -15.26 5.27 -6.42
CA ILE A 167 -14.77 6.44 -5.66
C ILE A 167 -15.05 7.72 -6.39
#